data_9dae40ebe2b75b41c46a76f851b6a91b
#
_entry.id   9dae40ebe2b75b41c46a76f851b6a91b
#
_cell.length_a   1.000
_cell.length_b   1.000
_cell.length_c   1.000
_cell.angle_alpha   90.00
_cell.angle_beta   90.00
_cell.angle_gamma   90.00
#
_symmetry.space_group_name_H-M   'P 1'
#
loop_
_entity.id
_entity.type
_entity.pdbx_description
1 polymer ?
#
loop_
_entity_poly.entity_id
_entity_poly.type
_entity_poly.pdbx_seq_one_letter_code
_entity_poly.pdbx_strand_id
1 'polypeptide(L)'
;MRESDGEIILLDFERSAQQIFDPELGVLTKSGINLGVTGEDTKYVTNTAGDIVAFVVNGDLWCYNRSANKTIRVFSFRENGSMDDREQHGEHDVNIVRVDDAGDVTFVVYGYMNRGNHEGEVGAAVYYYRAERNVATEEIFVPADISYEMLKKQLDRHSYDNKQREM
;
A
#
# COMPACT_ATOMS: atom_id res chain seq x y z
N MET A 1 9.16 30.42 -20.20
CA MET A 1 9.69 31.80 -20.10
C MET A 1 9.73 32.44 -21.48
N ARG A 2 9.41 33.68 -21.59
CA ARG A 2 9.50 34.47 -22.82
C ARG A 2 10.24 35.76 -22.50
N GLU A 3 11.18 36.14 -23.34
CA GLU A 3 11.88 37.39 -23.23
C GLU A 3 11.17 38.46 -24.10
N SER A 4 10.85 39.58 -23.51
CA SER A 4 10.26 40.73 -24.17
C SER A 4 10.90 42.00 -23.58
N ASP A 5 11.53 42.80 -24.43
CA ASP A 5 12.16 44.12 -24.07
C ASP A 5 13.19 44.03 -22.92
N GLY A 6 13.94 42.92 -22.85
CA GLY A 6 14.96 42.72 -21.80
C GLY A 6 14.42 42.27 -20.44
N GLU A 7 13.12 42.05 -20.32
CA GLU A 7 12.50 41.47 -19.12
C GLU A 7 12.13 40.01 -19.35
N ILE A 8 12.43 39.16 -18.36
CA ILE A 8 12.06 37.74 -18.35
C ILE A 8 10.68 37.62 -17.69
N ILE A 9 9.67 37.30 -18.49
CA ILE A 9 8.30 37.10 -18.02
C ILE A 9 8.06 35.61 -17.82
N LEU A 10 7.65 35.21 -16.62
CA LEU A 10 7.16 33.87 -16.33
C LEU A 10 5.72 33.78 -16.84
N LEU A 11 5.50 33.03 -17.95
CA LEU A 11 4.19 32.91 -18.59
C LEU A 11 3.30 31.87 -17.90
N ASP A 12 3.91 30.87 -17.32
CA ASP A 12 3.22 29.82 -16.60
C ASP A 12 4.16 29.16 -15.59
N PHE A 13 3.63 28.81 -14.43
CA PHE A 13 4.33 28.11 -13.38
C PHE A 13 3.41 27.06 -12.76
N GLU A 14 3.64 25.81 -13.08
CA GLU A 14 2.99 24.69 -12.44
C GLU A 14 3.93 24.09 -11.38
N ARG A 15 3.45 24.01 -10.16
CA ARG A 15 4.14 23.34 -9.06
C ARG A 15 3.29 22.18 -8.57
N SER A 16 3.70 20.97 -8.87
CA SER A 16 3.17 19.78 -8.22
C SER A 16 3.96 19.51 -6.95
N ALA A 17 3.29 19.45 -5.81
CA ALA A 17 3.88 18.98 -4.55
C ALA A 17 3.28 17.63 -4.23
N GLN A 18 4.09 16.57 -4.27
CA GLN A 18 3.71 15.27 -3.74
C GLN A 18 4.09 15.24 -2.26
N GLN A 19 3.14 14.91 -1.40
CA GLN A 19 3.44 14.61 -0.01
C GLN A 19 4.14 13.24 0.03
N ILE A 20 5.38 13.23 0.48
CA ILE A 20 6.12 11.99 0.72
C ILE A 20 5.62 11.43 2.04
N PHE A 21 5.15 10.19 2.03
CA PHE A 21 4.81 9.48 3.26
C PHE A 21 6.06 9.28 4.11
N ASP A 22 6.00 9.75 5.36
CA ASP A 22 7.07 9.59 6.35
C ASP A 22 6.51 8.83 7.55
N PRO A 23 6.94 7.58 7.77
CA PRO A 23 6.45 6.73 8.87
C PRO A 23 6.84 7.24 10.27
N GLU A 24 7.79 8.19 10.36
CA GLU A 24 8.26 8.76 11.63
C GLU A 24 7.55 10.07 12.01
N LEU A 25 6.78 10.66 11.09
CA LEU A 25 5.95 11.82 11.39
C LEU A 25 4.90 11.49 12.45
N GLY A 26 4.73 12.41 13.40
CA GLY A 26 3.77 12.28 14.50
C GLY A 26 2.35 12.02 14.01
N VAL A 27 1.91 10.80 14.17
CA VAL A 27 0.66 10.25 13.63
C VAL A 27 -0.55 10.62 14.49
N LEU A 28 -0.33 10.80 15.81
CA LEU A 28 -1.41 11.11 16.75
C LEU A 28 -1.72 12.60 16.78
N THR A 29 -3.00 12.91 16.57
CA THR A 29 -3.56 14.25 16.77
C THR A 29 -4.59 14.22 17.90
N LYS A 30 -5.04 15.40 18.37
CA LYS A 30 -6.09 15.50 19.41
C LYS A 30 -7.42 14.90 18.96
N SER A 31 -7.68 14.84 17.65
CA SER A 31 -8.95 14.42 17.06
C SER A 31 -8.88 13.09 16.30
N GLY A 32 -7.70 12.46 16.19
CA GLY A 32 -7.58 11.22 15.43
C GLY A 32 -6.15 10.85 15.07
N ILE A 33 -6.04 10.00 14.07
CA ILE A 33 -4.78 9.50 13.52
C ILE A 33 -4.58 10.17 12.16
N ASN A 34 -3.46 10.85 11.98
CA ASN A 34 -3.05 11.39 10.68
C ASN A 34 -1.94 10.53 10.12
N LEU A 35 -2.26 9.68 9.16
CA LEU A 35 -1.29 8.77 8.53
C LEU A 35 -0.39 9.46 7.50
N GLY A 36 -0.58 10.76 7.25
CA GLY A 36 0.20 11.50 6.24
C GLY A 36 -0.07 11.05 4.80
N VAL A 37 -1.16 10.32 4.57
CA VAL A 37 -1.55 9.81 3.26
C VAL A 37 -2.63 10.69 2.70
N THR A 38 -2.42 11.22 1.49
CA THR A 38 -3.34 12.14 0.81
C THR A 38 -3.95 11.47 -0.43
N GLY A 39 -4.73 10.44 -0.26
CA GLY A 39 -5.44 9.79 -1.35
C GLY A 39 -6.87 9.48 -0.94
N GLU A 40 -7.85 9.89 -1.74
CA GLU A 40 -9.26 9.51 -1.51
C GLU A 40 -9.44 7.99 -1.57
N ASP A 41 -8.55 7.28 -2.28
CA ASP A 41 -8.60 5.83 -2.50
C ASP A 41 -7.63 5.04 -1.59
N THR A 42 -7.14 5.62 -0.49
CA THR A 42 -6.24 4.90 0.41
C THR A 42 -6.96 3.71 1.05
N LYS A 43 -6.52 2.50 0.70
CA LYS A 43 -7.04 1.26 1.30
C LYS A 43 -6.53 1.13 2.73
N TYR A 44 -7.42 0.99 3.69
CA TYR A 44 -7.06 0.73 5.08
C TYR A 44 -8.06 -0.21 5.76
N VAL A 45 -7.58 -0.93 6.76
CA VAL A 45 -8.39 -1.80 7.63
C VAL A 45 -7.91 -1.60 9.06
N THR A 46 -8.86 -1.58 10.00
CA THR A 46 -8.58 -1.50 11.44
C THR A 46 -8.91 -2.81 12.14
N ASN A 47 -8.28 -3.05 13.28
CA ASN A 47 -8.74 -4.08 14.21
C ASN A 47 -10.07 -3.69 14.86
N THR A 48 -10.64 -4.58 15.65
CA THR A 48 -11.95 -4.35 16.30
C THR A 48 -11.92 -3.18 17.29
N ALA A 49 -10.82 -2.97 17.98
CA ALA A 49 -10.64 -1.86 18.92
C ALA A 49 -10.36 -0.51 18.25
N GLY A 50 -9.99 -0.48 16.98
CA GLY A 50 -9.68 0.75 16.24
C GLY A 50 -8.36 1.42 16.65
N ASP A 51 -7.47 0.67 17.31
CA ASP A 51 -6.17 1.17 17.78
C ASP A 51 -4.99 0.66 16.93
N ILE A 52 -5.25 -0.29 16.03
CA ILE A 52 -4.29 -0.77 15.04
C ILE A 52 -4.88 -0.55 13.64
N VAL A 53 -4.10 0.08 12.77
CA VAL A 53 -4.51 0.42 11.40
C VAL A 53 -3.48 -0.11 10.41
N ALA A 54 -3.89 -0.99 9.53
CA ALA A 54 -3.11 -1.35 8.35
C ALA A 54 -3.57 -0.54 7.14
N PHE A 55 -2.63 -0.06 6.33
CA PHE A 55 -2.92 0.78 5.16
C PHE A 55 -1.87 0.60 4.08
N VAL A 56 -2.26 0.90 2.83
CA VAL A 56 -1.39 0.73 1.66
C VAL A 56 -0.95 2.10 1.13
N VAL A 57 0.35 2.27 0.93
CA VAL A 57 0.95 3.46 0.33
C VAL A 57 1.95 3.04 -0.74
N ASN A 58 1.74 3.48 -1.97
CA ASN A 58 2.64 3.22 -3.10
C ASN A 58 2.96 1.72 -3.32
N GLY A 59 1.98 0.84 -3.07
CA GLY A 59 2.15 -0.62 -3.18
C GLY A 59 2.78 -1.29 -1.97
N ASP A 60 3.20 -0.54 -0.95
CA ASP A 60 3.72 -1.07 0.31
C ASP A 60 2.61 -1.13 1.36
N LEU A 61 2.61 -2.19 2.16
CA LEU A 61 1.71 -2.35 3.30
C LEU A 61 2.38 -1.87 4.58
N TRP A 62 1.71 -0.97 5.27
CA TRP A 62 2.12 -0.41 6.53
C TRP A 62 1.12 -0.72 7.63
N CYS A 63 1.58 -0.80 8.86
CA CYS A 63 0.74 -0.98 10.04
C CYS A 63 1.13 0.03 11.11
N TYR A 64 0.15 0.79 11.58
CA TYR A 64 0.30 1.71 12.71
C TYR A 64 -0.36 1.13 13.96
N ASN A 65 0.38 1.09 15.05
CA ASN A 65 -0.12 0.70 16.37
C ASN A 65 -0.14 1.94 17.28
N ARG A 66 -1.35 2.32 17.72
CA ARG A 66 -1.57 3.52 18.54
C ARG A 66 -0.94 3.37 19.93
N SER A 67 -1.04 2.20 20.54
CA SER A 67 -0.51 1.95 21.88
C SER A 67 1.01 2.05 21.96
N ALA A 68 1.68 1.59 20.89
CA ALA A 68 3.12 1.70 20.73
C ALA A 68 3.55 3.03 20.09
N ASN A 69 2.61 3.80 19.54
CA ASN A 69 2.84 4.99 18.70
C ASN A 69 3.92 4.73 17.63
N LYS A 70 3.77 3.62 16.92
CA LYS A 70 4.77 3.15 15.96
C LYS A 70 4.13 2.72 14.65
N THR A 71 4.75 3.17 13.56
CA THR A 71 4.45 2.68 12.20
C THR A 71 5.54 1.70 11.76
N ILE A 72 5.13 0.58 11.21
CA ILE A 72 6.04 -0.45 10.68
C ILE A 72 5.64 -0.80 9.25
N ARG A 73 6.63 -1.11 8.41
CA ARG A 73 6.39 -1.66 7.08
C ARG A 73 6.21 -3.17 7.19
N VAL A 74 5.02 -3.63 6.87
CA VAL A 74 4.61 -5.05 6.95
C VAL A 74 5.05 -5.81 5.71
N PHE A 75 4.90 -5.18 4.54
CA PHE A 75 5.24 -5.78 3.26
C PHE A 75 5.70 -4.73 2.25
N SER A 76 6.71 -5.08 1.47
CA SER A 76 7.17 -4.34 0.31
C SER A 76 7.96 -5.27 -0.62
N PHE A 77 7.85 -5.05 -1.92
CA PHE A 77 8.79 -5.64 -2.87
C PHE A 77 10.09 -4.85 -2.98
N ARG A 78 10.17 -3.67 -2.35
CA ARG A 78 11.34 -2.79 -2.38
C ARG A 78 12.27 -3.11 -1.23
N GLU A 79 13.53 -3.33 -1.52
CA GLU A 79 14.57 -3.39 -0.51
C GLU A 79 15.04 -1.98 -0.14
N ASN A 80 15.40 -1.78 1.12
CA ASN A 80 15.87 -0.48 1.59
C ASN A 80 17.16 -0.06 0.83
N GLY A 81 17.05 1.03 0.07
CA GLY A 81 18.18 1.64 -0.63
C GLY A 81 18.57 1.02 -1.96
N SER A 82 17.86 0.01 -2.43
CA SER A 82 18.01 -0.48 -3.80
C SER A 82 17.25 0.42 -4.79
N MET A 83 17.86 0.67 -5.95
CA MET A 83 17.21 1.28 -7.12
C MET A 83 17.09 0.27 -8.26
N ASP A 84 16.75 -0.97 -7.94
CA ASP A 84 16.55 -2.02 -8.93
C ASP A 84 15.25 -1.76 -9.72
N ASP A 85 15.35 -1.81 -11.04
CA ASP A 85 14.20 -1.61 -11.94
C ASP A 85 13.05 -2.58 -11.64
N ARG A 86 13.35 -3.77 -11.13
CA ARG A 86 12.36 -4.76 -10.69
C ARG A 86 11.50 -4.27 -9.54
N GLU A 87 12.05 -3.47 -8.63
CA GLU A 87 11.33 -2.91 -7.50
C GLU A 87 10.38 -1.78 -7.90
N GLN A 88 10.67 -1.13 -9.03
CA GLN A 88 9.86 -0.04 -9.56
C GLN A 88 8.70 -0.53 -10.42
N HIS A 89 8.64 -1.83 -10.73
CA HIS A 89 7.55 -2.39 -11.50
C HIS A 89 6.25 -2.32 -10.69
N GLY A 90 5.34 -1.46 -11.12
CA GLY A 90 4.13 -1.10 -10.38
C GLY A 90 2.89 -1.95 -10.69
N GLU A 91 3.06 -3.09 -11.39
CA GLU A 91 1.92 -3.95 -11.79
C GLU A 91 1.51 -4.93 -10.69
N HIS A 92 1.40 -4.45 -9.48
CA HIS A 92 0.85 -5.21 -8.35
C HIS A 92 0.02 -4.32 -7.43
N ASP A 93 -0.82 -4.95 -6.64
CA ASP A 93 -1.67 -4.29 -5.65
C ASP A 93 -1.70 -5.13 -4.37
N VAL A 94 -2.00 -4.47 -3.25
CA VAL A 94 -2.17 -5.12 -1.96
C VAL A 94 -3.61 -4.93 -1.49
N ASN A 95 -4.25 -6.02 -1.07
CA ASN A 95 -5.58 -6.00 -0.45
C ASN A 95 -5.49 -6.52 0.98
N ILE A 96 -5.86 -5.69 1.94
CA ILE A 96 -5.85 -6.04 3.36
C ILE A 96 -7.15 -6.78 3.66
N VAL A 97 -7.02 -8.03 4.12
CA VAL A 97 -8.19 -8.87 4.44
C VAL A 97 -8.61 -8.65 5.88
N ARG A 98 -7.65 -8.64 6.81
CA ARG A 98 -7.95 -8.55 8.24
C ARG A 98 -6.75 -8.03 9.02
N VAL A 99 -7.04 -7.27 10.07
CA VAL A 99 -6.11 -6.90 11.16
C VAL A 99 -6.73 -7.40 12.45
N ASP A 100 -5.97 -8.10 13.29
CA ASP A 100 -6.44 -8.52 14.59
C ASP A 100 -5.91 -7.65 15.75
N ASP A 101 -6.37 -7.93 16.97
CA ASP A 101 -6.02 -7.14 18.14
C ASP A 101 -4.58 -7.40 18.64
N ALA A 102 -3.90 -8.44 18.12
CA ALA A 102 -2.46 -8.66 18.33
C ALA A 102 -1.59 -7.86 17.35
N GLY A 103 -2.20 -7.30 16.31
CA GLY A 103 -1.52 -6.59 15.23
C GLY A 103 -1.06 -7.51 14.09
N ASP A 104 -1.52 -8.75 14.11
CA ASP A 104 -1.29 -9.66 12.99
C ASP A 104 -2.17 -9.24 11.81
N VAL A 105 -1.62 -9.36 10.60
CA VAL A 105 -2.30 -8.90 9.38
C VAL A 105 -2.37 -10.04 8.36
N THR A 106 -3.58 -10.32 7.87
CA THR A 106 -3.78 -11.15 6.69
C THR A 106 -4.02 -10.26 5.48
N PHE A 107 -3.26 -10.47 4.42
CA PHE A 107 -3.37 -9.67 3.20
C PHE A 107 -3.09 -10.50 1.95
N VAL A 108 -3.51 -9.98 0.81
CA VAL A 108 -3.28 -10.57 -0.51
C VAL A 108 -2.49 -9.59 -1.34
N VAL A 109 -1.39 -10.05 -1.91
CA VAL A 109 -0.68 -9.35 -2.98
C VAL A 109 -1.09 -9.98 -4.29
N TYR A 110 -1.52 -9.19 -5.24
CA TYR A 110 -1.93 -9.70 -6.55
C TYR A 110 -1.37 -8.85 -7.68
N GLY A 111 -1.08 -9.51 -8.79
CA GLY A 111 -0.43 -8.92 -9.95
C GLY A 111 0.91 -9.58 -10.24
N TYR A 112 1.85 -8.80 -10.73
CA TYR A 112 3.20 -9.25 -11.03
C TYR A 112 4.02 -9.33 -9.75
N MET A 113 4.63 -10.49 -9.50
CA MET A 113 5.48 -10.71 -8.34
C MET A 113 6.90 -10.22 -8.64
N ASN A 114 7.23 -9.05 -8.10
CA ASN A 114 8.52 -8.41 -8.39
C ASN A 114 9.69 -9.15 -7.75
N ARG A 115 9.43 -9.85 -6.64
CA ARG A 115 10.43 -10.59 -5.86
C ARG A 115 9.81 -11.79 -5.15
N GLY A 116 10.67 -12.66 -4.64
CA GLY A 116 10.30 -13.81 -3.84
C GLY A 116 10.28 -15.10 -4.63
N ASN A 117 9.58 -16.12 -4.09
CA ASN A 117 9.56 -17.46 -4.69
C ASN A 117 8.89 -17.51 -6.06
N HIS A 118 8.04 -16.53 -6.35
CA HIS A 118 7.24 -16.42 -7.59
C HIS A 118 7.63 -15.21 -8.43
N GLU A 119 8.89 -14.75 -8.29
CA GLU A 119 9.40 -13.61 -9.07
C GLU A 119 9.20 -13.84 -10.57
N GLY A 120 8.58 -12.87 -11.26
CA GLY A 120 8.30 -12.94 -12.69
C GLY A 120 6.95 -13.56 -13.04
N GLU A 121 6.22 -14.11 -12.08
CA GLU A 121 4.89 -14.66 -12.29
C GLU A 121 3.80 -13.63 -12.02
N VAL A 122 2.66 -13.77 -12.70
CA VAL A 122 1.43 -13.03 -12.37
C VAL A 122 0.51 -13.97 -11.60
N GLY A 123 -0.03 -13.48 -10.48
CA GLY A 123 -0.90 -14.29 -9.65
C GLY A 123 -1.41 -13.54 -8.42
N ALA A 124 -1.90 -14.30 -7.46
CA ALA A 124 -2.34 -13.81 -6.17
C ALA A 124 -1.69 -14.63 -5.05
N ALA A 125 -1.00 -13.96 -4.16
CA ALA A 125 -0.34 -14.54 -3.00
C ALA A 125 -1.03 -14.10 -1.71
N VAL A 126 -1.41 -15.04 -0.85
CA VAL A 126 -1.91 -14.77 0.49
C VAL A 126 -0.75 -14.78 1.46
N TYR A 127 -0.64 -13.70 2.22
CA TYR A 127 0.37 -13.53 3.25
C TYR A 127 -0.26 -13.43 4.63
N TYR A 128 0.46 -13.95 5.61
CA TYR A 128 0.18 -13.76 7.02
C TYR A 128 1.36 -13.09 7.71
N TYR A 129 1.14 -11.90 8.23
CA TYR A 129 2.11 -11.15 9.01
C TYR A 129 1.89 -11.38 10.49
N ARG A 130 2.96 -11.70 11.23
CA ARG A 130 2.98 -11.85 12.68
C ARG A 130 3.69 -10.68 13.32
N ALA A 131 2.94 -9.87 14.04
CA ALA A 131 3.45 -8.65 14.68
C ALA A 131 4.54 -8.95 15.72
N GLU A 132 4.39 -10.00 16.51
CA GLU A 132 5.37 -10.43 17.52
C GLU A 132 6.74 -10.72 16.93
N ARG A 133 6.78 -11.29 15.72
CA ARG A 133 8.02 -11.69 15.05
C ARG A 133 8.49 -10.69 14.01
N ASN A 134 7.65 -9.73 13.66
CA ASN A 134 7.84 -8.79 12.56
C ASN A 134 8.19 -9.50 11.23
N VAL A 135 7.43 -10.54 10.90
CA VAL A 135 7.67 -11.37 9.70
C VAL A 135 6.36 -11.62 8.99
N ALA A 136 6.35 -11.37 7.68
CA ALA A 136 5.29 -11.80 6.77
C ALA A 136 5.70 -13.13 6.10
N THR A 137 4.80 -14.10 6.11
CA THR A 137 4.99 -15.42 5.49
C THR A 137 3.96 -15.59 4.39
N GLU A 138 4.41 -16.03 3.22
CA GLU A 138 3.52 -16.45 2.15
C GLU A 138 2.91 -17.81 2.50
N GLU A 139 1.59 -17.88 2.51
CA GLU A 139 0.84 -19.09 2.86
C GLU A 139 0.36 -19.83 1.60
N ILE A 140 -0.06 -19.10 0.59
CA ILE A 140 -0.61 -19.66 -0.66
C ILE A 140 -0.24 -18.72 -1.81
N PHE A 141 0.13 -19.31 -2.94
CA PHE A 141 0.21 -18.62 -4.22
C PHE A 141 -0.68 -19.30 -5.25
N VAL A 142 -1.44 -18.52 -5.98
CA VAL A 142 -2.29 -18.96 -7.09
C VAL A 142 -1.85 -18.24 -8.35
N PRO A 143 -1.20 -18.94 -9.30
CA PRO A 143 -0.80 -18.33 -10.56
C PRO A 143 -2.03 -17.96 -11.39
N ALA A 144 -1.93 -16.86 -12.12
CA ALA A 144 -2.97 -16.38 -13.03
C ALA A 144 -2.42 -16.30 -14.46
N ASP A 145 -3.08 -16.97 -15.39
CA ASP A 145 -2.73 -16.94 -16.82
C ASP A 145 -3.42 -15.77 -17.55
N ILE A 146 -3.43 -14.60 -16.86
CA ILE A 146 -4.02 -13.36 -17.37
C ILE A 146 -3.13 -12.18 -16.98
N SER A 147 -3.26 -11.05 -17.69
CA SER A 147 -2.52 -9.84 -17.33
C SER A 147 -2.96 -9.26 -15.98
N TYR A 148 -2.07 -8.48 -15.35
CA TYR A 148 -2.36 -7.76 -14.11
C TYR A 148 -3.64 -6.92 -14.21
N GLU A 149 -3.84 -6.18 -15.31
CA GLU A 149 -5.03 -5.35 -15.50
C GLU A 149 -6.32 -6.16 -15.50
N MET A 150 -6.31 -7.35 -16.12
CA MET A 150 -7.47 -8.25 -16.13
C MET A 150 -7.71 -8.84 -14.73
N LEU A 151 -6.64 -9.22 -14.02
CA LEU A 151 -6.72 -9.74 -12.66
C LEU A 151 -7.29 -8.68 -11.71
N LYS A 152 -6.78 -7.47 -11.77
CA LYS A 152 -7.27 -6.31 -11.00
C LYS A 152 -8.75 -6.06 -11.24
N LYS A 153 -9.16 -6.00 -12.50
CA LYS A 153 -10.56 -5.79 -12.86
C LYS A 153 -11.50 -6.88 -12.33
N GLN A 154 -11.05 -8.14 -12.32
CA GLN A 154 -11.83 -9.24 -11.76
C GLN A 154 -11.97 -9.14 -10.24
N LEU A 155 -10.87 -8.85 -9.54
CA LEU A 155 -10.87 -8.72 -8.08
C LEU A 155 -11.67 -7.52 -7.60
N ASP A 156 -11.56 -6.37 -8.26
CA ASP A 156 -12.35 -5.18 -7.94
C ASP A 156 -13.86 -5.44 -8.12
N ARG A 157 -14.23 -6.18 -9.16
CA ARG A 157 -15.63 -6.55 -9.42
C ARG A 157 -16.20 -7.45 -8.32
N HIS A 158 -15.46 -8.46 -7.89
CA HIS A 158 -15.87 -9.35 -6.81
C HIS A 158 -15.93 -8.66 -5.45
N SER A 159 -15.05 -7.72 -5.19
CA SER A 159 -15.07 -6.90 -3.97
C SER A 159 -16.32 -6.01 -3.88
N TYR A 160 -16.78 -5.50 -5.02
CA TYR A 160 -17.99 -4.68 -5.08
C TYR A 160 -19.26 -5.53 -4.83
N ASP A 161 -19.35 -6.71 -5.45
CA ASP A 161 -20.50 -7.61 -5.29
C ASP A 161 -20.65 -8.12 -3.85
N ASN A 162 -19.56 -8.35 -3.13
CA ASN A 162 -19.60 -8.77 -1.74
C ASN A 162 -20.10 -7.66 -0.82
N LYS A 163 -19.69 -6.40 -1.03
CA LYS A 163 -20.20 -5.25 -0.25
C LYS A 163 -21.69 -5.02 -0.43
N GLN A 164 -22.27 -5.37 -1.56
CA GLN A 164 -23.72 -5.26 -1.78
C GLN A 164 -24.54 -6.38 -1.12
N ARG A 165 -23.93 -7.52 -0.78
CA ARG A 165 -24.61 -8.63 -0.10
C ARG A 165 -24.65 -8.49 1.42
N GLU A 166 -23.83 -7.61 1.99
CA GLU A 166 -23.77 -7.34 3.44
C GLU A 166 -24.65 -6.16 3.89
N MET A 167 -25.33 -5.50 2.96
CA MET A 167 -26.37 -4.48 3.21
C MET A 167 -27.77 -5.08 3.04
#